data_41e370e4511ce8b01042ebd87750fb53
#
_entry.id   41e370e4511ce8b01042ebd87750fb53
#
_cell.length_a   1.000
_cell.length_b   1.000
_cell.length_c   1.000
_cell.angle_alpha   90.00
_cell.angle_beta   90.00
_cell.angle_gamma   90.00
#
_symmetry.space_group_name_H-M   'P 1'
#
loop_
_entity.id
_entity.type
_entity.pdbx_description
1 polymer ?
#
loop_
_entity_poly.entity_id
_entity_poly.type
_entity_poly.pdbx_seq_one_letter_code
_entity_poly.pdbx_strand_id
1 'polypeptide(L)'
;MRNSGSLHRTVAFTIVLLGAACHRGPGARARTTTVGELLDGGVCAVAPTNASLAASTVVDPLVTFDSAWLIIARSHWDTTYNGVNWRALRDTLRPRAAAAKTTGELRTVLSEMIGRLKQSHFSIIPRELSDETNGSTRIGTREDRSGAVGITLRYVNREILVTHVRAGSSAARAGVLPGWSVGAVNGCALSTRLARIPKDMESRRVALTAFSLATQALAGPVGDTVRIAFLDGAGAAHLLPIARETEPGVVTRFGNLPPLNAYLEFERIHRDDRIIGVIRFNIWMPVLVSQFNAAIDALRDTDGIVLDLRGNFGGVGGMSMGIAGHFLDSAQTIGTMHQRGATLHFVANPQRVDSHAQLVTPYAGPLALVVDELSISTTEIFVGGLKELGRARVFGVQTAGQALPSVPERLPNGDVLYHAIADFVSPSGKQVEGAGVIPDVVTPLTRKALASGRDPAMEAAVQWLAATAKHPARAMPRHGRTP
;
A
#
# COMPACT_ATOMS: atom_id res chain seq x y z
N MET A 1 43.25 -48.66 -37.86
CA MET A 1 42.69 -49.11 -39.17
C MET A 1 41.42 -48.32 -39.42
N ARG A 2 41.44 -47.62 -40.57
CA ARG A 2 40.32 -47.06 -41.37
C ARG A 2 39.35 -46.10 -40.64
N ASN A 3 39.44 -44.82 -40.78
CA ASN A 3 39.25 -43.94 -41.99
C ASN A 3 37.80 -43.82 -42.45
N SER A 4 37.43 -42.60 -42.54
CA SER A 4 36.53 -41.89 -43.49
C SER A 4 35.14 -41.56 -42.89
N GLY A 5 34.52 -40.44 -43.11
CA GLY A 5 34.80 -39.32 -43.99
C GLY A 5 33.59 -38.36 -43.93
N SER A 6 33.89 -37.11 -43.99
CA SER A 6 32.98 -35.98 -44.11
C SER A 6 32.06 -36.09 -45.34
N LEU A 7 30.79 -35.69 -45.19
CA LEU A 7 30.01 -35.20 -46.35
C LEU A 7 29.06 -34.05 -45.89
N HIS A 8 29.47 -32.86 -46.27
CA HIS A 8 28.59 -31.68 -46.30
C HIS A 8 27.56 -31.85 -47.40
N ARG A 9 26.28 -31.72 -47.08
CA ARG A 9 25.24 -31.52 -48.10
C ARG A 9 24.56 -30.18 -47.84
N THR A 10 24.94 -29.20 -48.68
CA THR A 10 24.23 -27.95 -48.87
C THR A 10 22.90 -28.24 -49.56
N VAL A 11 21.78 -27.90 -48.94
CA VAL A 11 20.48 -27.93 -49.61
C VAL A 11 20.07 -26.47 -49.84
N ALA A 12 20.10 -26.11 -51.13
CA ALA A 12 19.54 -24.86 -51.62
C ALA A 12 18.01 -24.96 -51.67
N PHE A 13 17.30 -24.10 -50.94
CA PHE A 13 15.86 -23.96 -51.09
C PHE A 13 15.54 -22.86 -52.05
N THR A 14 15.01 -23.24 -53.19
CA THR A 14 14.47 -22.33 -54.23
C THR A 14 13.11 -21.84 -53.75
N ILE A 15 12.99 -20.52 -53.54
CA ILE A 15 11.72 -19.86 -53.22
C ILE A 15 10.96 -19.63 -54.51
N VAL A 16 9.87 -20.35 -54.71
CA VAL A 16 8.88 -20.06 -55.76
C VAL A 16 7.93 -19.00 -55.26
N LEU A 17 8.00 -17.80 -55.82
CA LEU A 17 7.05 -16.72 -55.64
C LEU A 17 5.75 -17.04 -56.39
N LEU A 18 4.71 -17.50 -55.69
CA LEU A 18 3.33 -17.51 -56.21
C LEU A 18 2.66 -16.21 -55.75
N GLY A 19 2.46 -15.29 -56.66
CA GLY A 19 1.66 -14.08 -56.46
C GLY A 19 0.19 -14.42 -56.28
N ALA A 20 -0.34 -14.31 -55.05
CA ALA A 20 -1.77 -14.27 -54.80
C ALA A 20 -2.22 -12.81 -54.70
N ALA A 21 -2.95 -12.36 -55.71
CA ALA A 21 -3.64 -11.08 -55.68
C ALA A 21 -4.75 -11.11 -54.66
N CYS A 22 -4.52 -10.61 -53.45
CA CYS A 22 -5.59 -10.36 -52.50
C CYS A 22 -6.30 -9.05 -52.81
N HIS A 23 -7.56 -9.14 -53.17
CA HIS A 23 -8.50 -8.04 -53.25
C HIS A 23 -8.48 -7.31 -51.88
N ARG A 24 -8.05 -6.06 -51.84
CA ARG A 24 -8.23 -5.16 -50.72
C ARG A 24 -9.69 -4.73 -50.68
N GLY A 25 -10.46 -5.34 -49.79
CA GLY A 25 -11.72 -4.75 -49.31
C GLY A 25 -11.43 -3.42 -48.58
N PRO A 26 -12.39 -2.47 -48.51
CA PRO A 26 -12.17 -1.19 -47.89
C PRO A 26 -11.78 -1.39 -46.42
N GLY A 27 -10.53 -1.03 -46.09
CA GLY A 27 -9.96 -1.15 -44.76
C GLY A 27 -10.83 -0.37 -43.77
N ALA A 28 -11.36 -1.07 -42.80
CA ALA A 28 -11.88 -0.44 -41.60
C ALA A 28 -10.72 0.35 -40.98
N ARG A 29 -10.70 1.67 -41.17
CA ARG A 29 -9.83 2.58 -40.42
C ARG A 29 -10.18 2.33 -38.96
N ALA A 30 -9.22 1.85 -38.19
CA ALA A 30 -9.33 1.85 -36.73
C ALA A 30 -9.70 3.28 -36.32
N ARG A 31 -10.92 3.48 -35.84
CA ARG A 31 -11.36 4.77 -35.28
C ARG A 31 -10.46 5.01 -34.09
N THR A 32 -9.63 6.01 -34.17
CA THR A 32 -8.91 6.54 -33.01
C THR A 32 -9.98 7.19 -32.13
N THR A 33 -10.48 6.44 -31.15
CA THR A 33 -11.46 6.94 -30.20
C THR A 33 -10.76 8.00 -29.37
N THR A 34 -11.26 9.22 -29.40
CA THR A 34 -10.70 10.31 -28.59
C THR A 34 -10.97 10.07 -27.10
N VAL A 35 -10.11 10.63 -26.23
CA VAL A 35 -10.33 10.57 -24.77
C VAL A 35 -11.72 11.08 -24.40
N GLY A 36 -12.24 12.11 -25.10
CA GLY A 36 -13.59 12.64 -24.92
C GLY A 36 -14.67 11.58 -25.17
N GLU A 37 -14.57 10.84 -26.28
CA GLU A 37 -15.57 9.79 -26.61
C GLU A 37 -15.52 8.61 -25.63
N LEU A 38 -14.37 8.31 -25.00
CA LEU A 38 -14.26 7.30 -23.95
C LEU A 38 -14.88 7.75 -22.62
N LEU A 39 -14.98 9.07 -22.41
CA LEU A 39 -15.51 9.67 -21.19
C LEU A 39 -17.00 10.04 -21.28
N ASP A 40 -17.56 10.21 -22.49
CA ASP A 40 -18.94 10.66 -22.74
C ASP A 40 -20.01 9.56 -22.65
N GLY A 41 -19.65 8.33 -22.40
CA GLY A 41 -20.53 7.16 -22.58
C GLY A 41 -21.28 6.63 -21.35
N GLY A 42 -21.24 7.22 -20.18
CA GLY A 42 -21.86 6.60 -19.03
C GLY A 42 -22.26 7.55 -17.92
N VAL A 43 -23.54 7.48 -17.52
CA VAL A 43 -23.94 7.87 -16.16
C VAL A 43 -23.03 7.10 -15.22
N CYS A 44 -22.18 7.81 -14.45
CA CYS A 44 -21.35 7.21 -13.41
C CYS A 44 -22.29 6.56 -12.38
N ALA A 45 -22.74 5.35 -12.66
CA ALA A 45 -23.42 4.56 -11.67
C ALA A 45 -22.44 4.35 -10.52
N VAL A 46 -22.65 5.07 -9.45
CA VAL A 46 -22.09 4.70 -8.14
C VAL A 46 -22.51 3.25 -7.97
N ALA A 47 -21.54 2.36 -7.79
CA ALA A 47 -21.84 0.96 -7.57
C ALA A 47 -22.99 0.86 -6.55
N PRO A 48 -24.06 0.14 -6.83
CA PRO A 48 -25.29 0.16 -6.01
C PRO A 48 -25.10 -0.34 -4.58
N THR A 49 -23.96 -0.91 -4.28
CA THR A 49 -23.60 -1.47 -2.97
C THR A 49 -23.70 -0.50 -1.79
N ASN A 50 -23.47 0.80 -1.97
CA ASN A 50 -23.55 1.71 -0.82
C ASN A 50 -24.90 2.45 -0.70
N ALA A 51 -25.64 2.66 -1.79
CA ALA A 51 -26.89 3.41 -1.74
C ALA A 51 -28.04 2.60 -1.09
N SER A 52 -28.15 1.32 -1.42
CA SER A 52 -29.16 0.42 -0.82
C SER A 52 -28.89 0.18 0.67
N LEU A 53 -27.62 0.05 1.06
CA LEU A 53 -27.19 -0.19 2.45
C LEU A 53 -27.29 1.08 3.30
N ALA A 54 -27.04 2.25 2.71
CA ALA A 54 -27.22 3.53 3.38
C ALA A 54 -28.71 3.89 3.59
N ALA A 55 -29.60 3.31 2.80
CA ALA A 55 -31.05 3.55 2.89
C ALA A 55 -31.77 2.70 3.95
N SER A 56 -31.07 1.77 4.62
CA SER A 56 -31.68 0.96 5.68
C SER A 56 -32.13 1.84 6.84
N THR A 57 -33.34 1.54 7.38
CA THR A 57 -33.89 2.25 8.53
C THR A 57 -32.94 2.07 9.72
N VAL A 58 -32.59 3.18 10.35
CA VAL A 58 -31.77 3.15 11.56
C VAL A 58 -32.63 2.77 12.77
N VAL A 59 -32.16 1.79 13.53
CA VAL A 59 -32.78 1.41 14.81
C VAL A 59 -31.98 2.11 15.93
N ASP A 60 -32.69 2.91 16.74
CA ASP A 60 -32.15 3.66 17.86
C ASP A 60 -30.85 4.45 17.55
N PRO A 61 -30.94 5.53 16.75
CA PRO A 61 -29.79 6.29 16.32
C PRO A 61 -29.04 6.93 17.50
N LEU A 62 -29.73 7.25 18.60
CA LEU A 62 -29.14 7.90 19.76
C LEU A 62 -28.20 6.97 20.54
N VAL A 63 -28.56 5.67 20.67
CA VAL A 63 -27.68 4.70 21.35
C VAL A 63 -26.37 4.58 20.61
N THR A 64 -26.37 4.53 19.28
CA THR A 64 -25.16 4.49 18.47
C THR A 64 -24.35 5.78 18.55
N PHE A 65 -25.00 6.94 18.44
CA PHE A 65 -24.36 8.25 18.52
C PHE A 65 -23.70 8.47 19.91
N ASP A 66 -24.46 8.24 20.98
CA ASP A 66 -23.98 8.41 22.34
C ASP A 66 -22.85 7.43 22.68
N SER A 67 -22.91 6.19 22.16
CA SER A 67 -21.83 5.21 22.30
C SER A 67 -20.54 5.69 21.62
N ALA A 68 -20.61 6.14 20.36
CA ALA A 68 -19.45 6.64 19.64
C ALA A 68 -18.84 7.86 20.35
N TRP A 69 -19.67 8.81 20.80
CA TRP A 69 -19.22 9.95 21.56
C TRP A 69 -18.51 9.53 22.87
N LEU A 70 -19.09 8.59 23.63
CA LEU A 70 -18.59 8.12 24.92
C LEU A 70 -17.27 7.35 24.79
N ILE A 71 -17.14 6.50 23.75
CA ILE A 71 -15.91 5.79 23.43
C ILE A 71 -14.77 6.80 23.30
N ILE A 72 -14.92 7.79 22.45
CA ILE A 72 -13.89 8.82 22.23
C ILE A 72 -13.67 9.64 23.51
N ALA A 73 -14.74 10.02 24.24
CA ALA A 73 -14.63 10.76 25.49
C ALA A 73 -13.78 10.05 26.55
N ARG A 74 -13.77 8.70 26.55
CA ARG A 74 -13.02 7.88 27.51
C ARG A 74 -11.62 7.52 27.05
N SER A 75 -11.43 7.31 25.75
CA SER A 75 -10.20 6.74 25.20
C SER A 75 -9.24 7.77 24.57
N HIS A 76 -9.72 8.95 24.18
CA HIS A 76 -8.86 9.96 23.58
C HIS A 76 -7.75 10.39 24.55
N TRP A 77 -6.49 10.32 24.13
CA TRP A 77 -5.32 10.59 25.01
C TRP A 77 -5.22 12.06 25.40
N ASP A 78 -5.55 12.97 24.47
CA ASP A 78 -5.59 14.40 24.69
C ASP A 78 -6.96 14.80 25.27
N THR A 79 -6.98 15.21 26.53
CA THR A 79 -8.20 15.62 27.23
C THR A 79 -8.79 16.93 26.73
N THR A 80 -8.04 17.68 25.88
CA THR A 80 -8.53 18.87 25.19
C THR A 80 -9.20 18.56 23.85
N TYR A 81 -9.14 17.29 23.38
CA TYR A 81 -9.71 16.84 22.11
C TYR A 81 -9.23 17.70 20.93
N ASN A 82 -7.93 18.00 20.88
CA ASN A 82 -7.35 18.90 19.88
C ASN A 82 -8.04 20.30 19.86
N GLY A 83 -8.39 20.82 21.04
CA GLY A 83 -9.06 22.11 21.20
C GLY A 83 -10.57 22.11 20.94
N VAL A 84 -11.19 20.94 20.76
CA VAL A 84 -12.63 20.82 20.53
C VAL A 84 -13.39 20.71 21.86
N ASN A 85 -14.39 21.58 22.07
CA ASN A 85 -15.33 21.37 23.17
C ASN A 85 -16.21 20.16 22.86
N TRP A 86 -15.73 18.97 23.28
CA TRP A 86 -16.33 17.67 22.94
C TRP A 86 -17.76 17.52 23.47
N ARG A 87 -18.06 18.14 24.66
CA ARG A 87 -19.40 18.12 25.24
C ARG A 87 -20.37 19.00 24.44
N ALA A 88 -19.98 20.26 24.15
CA ALA A 88 -20.82 21.17 23.36
C ALA A 88 -21.08 20.62 21.95
N LEU A 89 -20.08 19.94 21.35
CA LEU A 89 -20.24 19.27 20.06
C LEU A 89 -21.31 18.17 20.11
N ARG A 90 -21.35 17.39 21.20
CA ARG A 90 -22.42 16.40 21.41
C ARG A 90 -23.79 17.07 21.45
N ASP A 91 -23.91 18.12 22.27
CA ASP A 91 -25.19 18.81 22.47
C ASP A 91 -25.71 19.39 21.14
N THR A 92 -24.80 19.85 20.26
CA THR A 92 -25.13 20.36 18.90
C THR A 92 -25.55 19.25 17.94
N LEU A 93 -24.85 18.11 17.94
CA LEU A 93 -25.06 17.05 16.91
C LEU A 93 -26.09 15.99 17.32
N ARG A 94 -26.33 15.81 18.60
CA ARG A 94 -27.27 14.79 19.14
C ARG A 94 -28.70 14.95 18.61
N PRO A 95 -29.28 16.17 18.51
CA PRO A 95 -30.61 16.34 17.90
C PRO A 95 -30.63 15.93 16.41
N ARG A 96 -29.56 16.16 15.66
CA ARG A 96 -29.41 15.75 14.27
C ARG A 96 -29.31 14.22 14.14
N ALA A 97 -28.59 13.58 15.08
CA ALA A 97 -28.56 12.12 15.15
C ALA A 97 -29.95 11.53 15.45
N ALA A 98 -30.70 12.14 16.38
CA ALA A 98 -32.07 11.75 16.70
C ALA A 98 -33.04 11.84 15.50
N ALA A 99 -32.83 12.84 14.64
CA ALA A 99 -33.62 13.07 13.44
C ALA A 99 -33.25 12.16 12.26
N ALA A 100 -32.12 11.41 12.33
CA ALA A 100 -31.68 10.54 11.25
C ALA A 100 -32.67 9.38 11.03
N LYS A 101 -33.15 9.25 9.81
CA LYS A 101 -34.10 8.21 9.39
C LYS A 101 -33.42 6.98 8.81
N THR A 102 -32.21 7.19 8.27
CA THR A 102 -31.43 6.14 7.62
C THR A 102 -30.05 5.98 8.27
N THR A 103 -29.47 4.80 8.13
CA THR A 103 -28.08 4.54 8.59
C THR A 103 -27.09 5.47 7.91
N GLY A 104 -27.31 5.85 6.65
CA GLY A 104 -26.47 6.81 5.92
C GLY A 104 -26.48 8.22 6.53
N GLU A 105 -27.66 8.71 6.94
CA GLU A 105 -27.79 9.98 7.63
C GLU A 105 -27.08 9.97 8.97
N LEU A 106 -27.24 8.90 9.76
CA LEU A 106 -26.54 8.73 11.03
C LEU A 106 -25.02 8.72 10.84
N ARG A 107 -24.51 7.94 9.87
CA ARG A 107 -23.07 7.89 9.54
C ARG A 107 -22.53 9.26 9.14
N THR A 108 -23.32 10.09 8.48
CA THR A 108 -22.95 11.47 8.13
C THR A 108 -22.74 12.30 9.40
N VAL A 109 -23.66 12.22 10.37
CA VAL A 109 -23.54 12.94 11.66
C VAL A 109 -22.34 12.43 12.46
N LEU A 110 -22.14 11.12 12.53
CA LEU A 110 -20.99 10.51 13.20
C LEU A 110 -19.67 10.96 12.56
N SER A 111 -19.59 10.95 11.22
CA SER A 111 -18.40 11.37 10.49
C SER A 111 -18.11 12.87 10.70
N GLU A 112 -19.13 13.70 10.79
CA GLU A 112 -18.95 15.11 11.14
C GLU A 112 -18.39 15.26 12.57
N MET A 113 -18.94 14.51 13.54
CA MET A 113 -18.47 14.54 14.93
C MET A 113 -16.99 14.23 15.04
N ILE A 114 -16.55 13.07 14.48
CA ILE A 114 -15.15 12.66 14.56
C ILE A 114 -14.24 13.54 13.70
N GLY A 115 -14.73 14.05 12.58
CA GLY A 115 -13.99 14.97 11.70
C GLY A 115 -13.60 16.29 12.35
N ARG A 116 -14.32 16.72 13.42
CA ARG A 116 -13.98 17.94 14.18
C ARG A 116 -12.65 17.82 14.93
N LEU A 117 -12.20 16.60 15.22
CA LEU A 117 -10.90 16.36 15.85
C LEU A 117 -9.73 16.74 14.94
N LYS A 118 -9.92 16.75 13.62
CA LYS A 118 -8.89 17.08 12.59
C LYS A 118 -7.61 16.24 12.71
N GLN A 119 -7.75 15.01 13.15
CA GLN A 119 -6.67 14.05 13.36
C GLN A 119 -6.86 12.84 12.45
N SER A 120 -5.81 12.06 12.27
CA SER A 120 -5.88 10.80 11.53
C SER A 120 -6.52 9.69 12.37
N HIS A 121 -6.78 8.54 11.73
CA HIS A 121 -7.28 7.33 12.41
C HIS A 121 -8.65 7.50 13.10
N PHE A 122 -9.50 8.35 12.57
CA PHE A 122 -10.91 8.49 12.97
C PHE A 122 -11.81 8.25 11.78
N SER A 123 -12.55 7.15 11.77
CA SER A 123 -13.50 6.82 10.70
C SER A 123 -14.64 5.93 11.18
N ILE A 124 -15.78 6.00 10.48
CA ILE A 124 -16.87 5.04 10.62
C ILE A 124 -16.80 4.07 9.45
N ILE A 125 -16.57 2.81 9.76
CA ILE A 125 -16.55 1.72 8.77
C ILE A 125 -17.91 1.05 8.79
N PRO A 126 -18.64 1.04 7.67
CA PRO A 126 -19.94 0.39 7.57
C PRO A 126 -19.88 -1.10 7.93
N ARG A 127 -20.86 -1.58 8.70
CA ARG A 127 -20.96 -3.01 9.08
C ARG A 127 -20.92 -3.92 7.87
N GLU A 128 -21.49 -3.49 6.76
CA GLU A 128 -21.55 -4.23 5.51
C GLU A 128 -20.16 -4.58 4.96
N LEU A 129 -19.15 -3.76 5.26
CA LEU A 129 -17.77 -4.02 4.90
C LEU A 129 -17.04 -4.90 5.93
N SER A 130 -17.54 -4.94 7.19
CA SER A 130 -16.94 -5.70 8.28
C SER A 130 -17.63 -7.05 8.52
N ASP A 131 -18.93 -7.17 8.23
CA ASP A 131 -19.77 -8.34 8.53
C ASP A 131 -19.75 -9.44 7.45
N GLU A 132 -19.27 -9.17 6.24
CA GLU A 132 -19.21 -10.17 5.15
C GLU A 132 -18.52 -11.50 5.55
N THR A 133 -18.21 -11.66 6.84
CA THR A 133 -17.53 -12.82 7.37
C THR A 133 -17.98 -13.29 8.77
N ASN A 134 -18.94 -12.64 9.44
CA ASN A 134 -19.40 -13.07 10.77
C ASN A 134 -20.53 -14.13 10.75
N GLY A 135 -21.04 -14.48 9.58
CA GLY A 135 -22.21 -15.38 9.45
C GLY A 135 -21.92 -16.79 8.96
N SER A 136 -20.74 -17.14 8.50
CA SER A 136 -20.45 -18.52 8.18
C SER A 136 -18.99 -18.87 8.39
N THR A 137 -18.77 -20.00 9.04
CA THR A 137 -17.54 -20.82 9.02
C THR A 137 -17.19 -21.31 7.60
N ARG A 138 -17.88 -20.83 6.59
CA ARG A 138 -17.51 -20.96 5.20
C ARG A 138 -16.53 -19.82 4.87
N ILE A 139 -15.28 -20.17 4.67
CA ILE A 139 -14.37 -19.39 3.83
C ILE A 139 -15.18 -19.09 2.57
N GLY A 140 -15.51 -17.82 2.33
CA GLY A 140 -16.36 -17.41 1.22
C GLY A 140 -15.92 -18.08 -0.06
N THR A 141 -16.87 -18.42 -0.91
CA THR A 141 -16.56 -19.00 -2.21
C THR A 141 -15.62 -18.10 -2.96
N ARG A 142 -14.87 -18.61 -3.93
CA ARG A 142 -13.91 -17.81 -4.73
C ARG A 142 -14.54 -16.55 -5.34
N GLU A 143 -15.87 -16.55 -5.49
CA GLU A 143 -16.70 -15.48 -6.05
C GLU A 143 -16.91 -14.30 -5.09
N ASP A 144 -16.86 -14.51 -3.78
CA ASP A 144 -17.08 -13.46 -2.76
C ASP A 144 -15.80 -12.65 -2.45
N ARG A 145 -14.65 -13.00 -3.06
CA ARG A 145 -13.38 -12.31 -2.81
C ARG A 145 -13.24 -11.09 -3.70
N SER A 146 -12.82 -9.96 -3.10
CA SER A 146 -12.41 -8.80 -3.89
C SER A 146 -11.23 -9.17 -4.80
N GLY A 147 -11.43 -8.98 -6.09
CA GLY A 147 -10.42 -9.26 -7.11
C GLY A 147 -9.61 -8.01 -7.46
N ALA A 148 -8.37 -8.22 -7.87
CA ALA A 148 -7.44 -7.19 -8.31
C ALA A 148 -7.02 -7.42 -9.76
N VAL A 149 -6.64 -6.35 -10.43
CA VAL A 149 -6.16 -6.41 -11.83
C VAL A 149 -4.62 -6.53 -11.91
N GLY A 150 -3.93 -6.43 -10.79
CA GLY A 150 -2.47 -6.59 -10.71
C GLY A 150 -1.69 -5.32 -11.06
N ILE A 151 -2.24 -4.14 -10.80
CA ILE A 151 -1.55 -2.84 -10.92
C ILE A 151 -1.43 -2.17 -9.56
N THR A 152 -0.33 -1.45 -9.37
CA THR A 152 -0.15 -0.53 -8.25
C THR A 152 -0.34 0.90 -8.73
N LEU A 153 -1.07 1.70 -7.98
CA LEU A 153 -1.43 3.07 -8.34
C LEU A 153 -0.81 4.08 -7.39
N ARG A 154 -0.50 5.28 -7.92
CA ARG A 154 -0.14 6.47 -7.13
C ARG A 154 -0.77 7.71 -7.73
N TYR A 155 -1.07 8.68 -6.87
CA TYR A 155 -1.53 9.99 -7.30
C TYR A 155 -0.32 10.91 -7.44
N VAL A 156 0.06 11.22 -8.67
CA VAL A 156 1.24 12.02 -9.00
C VAL A 156 0.83 13.13 -9.95
N ASN A 157 1.15 14.38 -9.60
CA ASN A 157 0.85 15.55 -10.43
C ASN A 157 -0.61 15.60 -10.93
N ARG A 158 -1.57 15.29 -10.05
CA ARG A 158 -3.03 15.27 -10.32
C ARG A 158 -3.49 14.14 -11.25
N GLU A 159 -2.66 13.14 -11.50
CA GLU A 159 -2.99 11.95 -12.27
C GLU A 159 -2.92 10.70 -11.39
N ILE A 160 -3.76 9.70 -11.68
CA ILE A 160 -3.62 8.35 -11.12
C ILE A 160 -2.71 7.56 -12.05
N LEU A 161 -1.47 7.36 -11.66
CA LEU A 161 -0.46 6.64 -12.45
C LEU A 161 -0.35 5.18 -12.03
N VAL A 162 -0.17 4.31 -13.01
CA VAL A 162 0.30 2.95 -12.82
C VAL A 162 1.79 3.02 -12.51
N THR A 163 2.19 2.59 -11.31
CA THR A 163 3.60 2.62 -10.88
C THR A 163 4.26 1.26 -10.97
N HIS A 164 3.48 0.20 -10.85
CA HIS A 164 3.95 -1.17 -11.00
C HIS A 164 2.85 -2.03 -11.63
N VAL A 165 3.26 -3.00 -12.45
CA VAL A 165 2.39 -4.03 -13.02
C VAL A 165 2.95 -5.39 -12.63
N ARG A 166 2.20 -6.14 -11.85
CA ARG A 166 2.62 -7.46 -11.37
C ARG A 166 2.79 -8.41 -12.55
N ALA A 167 3.94 -9.05 -12.63
CA ALA A 167 4.23 -10.03 -13.68
C ALA A 167 3.17 -11.15 -13.70
N GLY A 168 2.75 -11.55 -14.90
CA GLY A 168 1.73 -12.59 -15.09
C GLY A 168 0.31 -12.19 -14.66
N SER A 169 0.05 -10.96 -14.23
CA SER A 169 -1.30 -10.47 -13.91
C SER A 169 -2.14 -10.22 -15.18
N SER A 170 -3.45 -10.09 -15.00
CA SER A 170 -4.36 -9.75 -16.11
C SER A 170 -4.00 -8.41 -16.76
N ALA A 171 -3.57 -7.41 -15.98
CA ALA A 171 -3.08 -6.16 -16.54
C ALA A 171 -1.79 -6.33 -17.35
N ALA A 172 -0.84 -7.17 -16.88
CA ALA A 172 0.38 -7.47 -17.64
C ALA A 172 0.06 -8.15 -18.97
N ARG A 173 -0.84 -9.14 -18.96
CA ARG A 173 -1.31 -9.82 -20.18
C ARG A 173 -2.05 -8.89 -21.14
N ALA A 174 -2.73 -7.86 -20.61
CA ALA A 174 -3.38 -6.83 -21.41
C ALA A 174 -2.41 -5.76 -21.95
N GLY A 175 -1.11 -5.82 -21.60
CA GLY A 175 -0.08 -4.90 -22.09
C GLY A 175 -0.03 -3.56 -21.33
N VAL A 176 -0.60 -3.47 -20.14
CA VAL A 176 -0.51 -2.28 -19.30
C VAL A 176 0.93 -2.09 -18.84
N LEU A 177 1.44 -0.86 -18.90
CA LEU A 177 2.81 -0.52 -18.52
C LEU A 177 2.85 0.54 -17.41
N PRO A 178 3.92 0.56 -16.59
CA PRO A 178 4.19 1.68 -15.70
C PRO A 178 4.27 3.02 -16.44
N GLY A 179 3.81 4.09 -15.79
CA GLY A 179 3.73 5.43 -16.38
C GLY A 179 2.44 5.70 -17.15
N TRP A 180 1.59 4.70 -17.38
CA TRP A 180 0.24 4.94 -17.90
C TRP A 180 -0.63 5.58 -16.81
N SER A 181 -1.51 6.51 -17.21
CA SER A 181 -2.50 7.08 -16.27
C SER A 181 -3.87 6.43 -16.47
N VAL A 182 -4.61 6.27 -15.36
CA VAL A 182 -5.98 5.77 -15.37
C VAL A 182 -6.94 6.94 -15.53
N GLY A 183 -7.58 7.04 -16.69
CA GLY A 183 -8.53 8.11 -17.01
C GLY A 183 -9.96 7.80 -16.60
N ALA A 184 -10.45 6.57 -16.87
CA ALA A 184 -11.79 6.15 -16.53
C ALA A 184 -11.86 4.67 -16.19
N VAL A 185 -12.87 4.29 -15.40
CA VAL A 185 -13.17 2.91 -15.03
C VAL A 185 -14.67 2.65 -15.31
N ASN A 186 -14.97 1.63 -16.10
CA ASN A 186 -16.33 1.28 -16.53
C ASN A 186 -17.11 2.48 -17.12
N GLY A 187 -16.44 3.32 -17.92
CA GLY A 187 -17.01 4.53 -18.52
C GLY A 187 -17.13 5.72 -17.56
N CYS A 188 -16.75 5.58 -16.31
CA CYS A 188 -16.76 6.67 -15.34
C CYS A 188 -15.40 7.33 -15.23
N ALA A 189 -15.29 8.60 -15.57
CA ALA A 189 -14.06 9.36 -15.48
C ALA A 189 -13.61 9.47 -14.01
N LEU A 190 -12.33 9.14 -13.74
CA LEU A 190 -11.78 9.32 -12.39
C LEU A 190 -11.71 10.79 -12.00
N SER A 191 -11.54 11.71 -12.93
CA SER A 191 -11.58 13.15 -12.68
C SER A 191 -12.86 13.59 -11.99
N THR A 192 -14.02 13.02 -12.33
CA THR A 192 -15.32 13.29 -11.67
C THR A 192 -15.30 12.86 -10.19
N ARG A 193 -14.64 11.76 -9.86
CA ARG A 193 -14.48 11.30 -8.48
C ARG A 193 -13.47 12.17 -7.72
N LEU A 194 -12.34 12.47 -8.34
CA LEU A 194 -11.29 13.31 -7.76
C LEU A 194 -11.75 14.76 -7.52
N ALA A 195 -12.65 15.29 -8.33
CA ALA A 195 -13.24 16.63 -8.15
C ALA A 195 -14.04 16.77 -6.83
N ARG A 196 -14.41 15.65 -6.17
CA ARG A 196 -15.07 15.65 -4.86
C ARG A 196 -14.11 15.85 -3.69
N ILE A 197 -12.81 15.76 -3.91
CA ILE A 197 -11.79 16.00 -2.88
C ILE A 197 -11.81 17.51 -2.55
N PRO A 198 -11.95 17.90 -1.27
CA PRO A 198 -11.93 19.30 -0.87
C PRO A 198 -10.65 19.99 -1.33
N LYS A 199 -10.77 21.19 -1.87
CA LYS A 199 -9.63 21.94 -2.44
C LYS A 199 -8.64 22.42 -1.38
N ASP A 200 -9.08 22.56 -0.15
CA ASP A 200 -8.30 22.95 1.03
C ASP A 200 -7.68 21.77 1.78
N MET A 201 -7.87 20.54 1.26
CA MET A 201 -7.26 19.36 1.85
C MET A 201 -5.74 19.38 1.68
N GLU A 202 -5.02 19.01 2.72
CA GLU A 202 -3.55 18.87 2.71
C GLU A 202 -3.10 17.85 1.64
N SER A 203 -2.00 18.16 0.94
CA SER A 203 -1.58 17.43 -0.27
C SER A 203 -1.40 15.92 -0.08
N ARG A 204 -0.84 15.47 1.05
CA ARG A 204 -0.63 14.04 1.34
C ARG A 204 -1.95 13.32 1.60
N ARG A 205 -2.92 13.99 2.24
CA ARG A 205 -4.28 13.49 2.41
C ARG A 205 -5.03 13.43 1.08
N VAL A 206 -4.77 14.39 0.17
CA VAL A 206 -5.29 14.33 -1.21
C VAL A 206 -4.78 13.07 -1.90
N ALA A 207 -3.48 12.76 -1.81
CA ALA A 207 -2.89 11.57 -2.44
C ALA A 207 -3.53 10.27 -1.93
N LEU A 208 -3.68 10.13 -0.61
CA LEU A 208 -4.35 8.97 0.00
C LEU A 208 -5.82 8.86 -0.43
N THR A 209 -6.55 9.98 -0.43
CA THR A 209 -7.96 10.00 -0.82
C THR A 209 -8.12 9.64 -2.31
N ALA A 210 -7.29 10.21 -3.17
CA ALA A 210 -7.28 9.93 -4.61
C ALA A 210 -6.95 8.46 -4.90
N PHE A 211 -5.94 7.91 -4.20
CA PHE A 211 -5.61 6.49 -4.26
C PHE A 211 -6.80 5.61 -3.85
N SER A 212 -7.45 5.92 -2.73
CA SER A 212 -8.61 5.17 -2.24
C SER A 212 -9.77 5.19 -3.24
N LEU A 213 -10.10 6.37 -3.82
CA LEU A 213 -11.15 6.51 -4.82
C LEU A 213 -10.85 5.70 -6.10
N ALA A 214 -9.58 5.69 -6.54
CA ALA A 214 -9.16 4.93 -7.72
C ALA A 214 -9.21 3.42 -7.44
N THR A 215 -8.72 2.97 -6.30
CA THR A 215 -8.73 1.55 -5.89
C THR A 215 -10.15 1.03 -5.75
N GLN A 216 -11.06 1.79 -5.11
CA GLN A 216 -12.47 1.44 -5.02
C GLN A 216 -13.15 1.33 -6.39
N ALA A 217 -12.77 2.19 -7.35
CA ALA A 217 -13.31 2.10 -8.71
C ALA A 217 -12.90 0.80 -9.41
N LEU A 218 -11.70 0.29 -9.12
CA LEU A 218 -11.17 -0.95 -9.69
C LEU A 218 -11.68 -2.21 -8.98
N ALA A 219 -12.12 -2.10 -7.72
CA ALA A 219 -12.57 -3.23 -6.91
C ALA A 219 -13.81 -3.90 -7.49
N GLY A 220 -13.97 -5.19 -7.21
CA GLY A 220 -15.11 -6.01 -7.59
C GLY A 220 -14.81 -7.49 -7.45
N PRO A 221 -15.78 -8.39 -7.70
CA PRO A 221 -15.60 -9.83 -7.53
C PRO A 221 -14.48 -10.41 -8.39
N VAL A 222 -13.83 -11.46 -7.89
CA VAL A 222 -12.87 -12.26 -8.67
C VAL A 222 -13.58 -12.93 -9.84
N GLY A 223 -13.02 -12.82 -11.04
CA GLY A 223 -13.56 -13.36 -12.28
C GLY A 223 -14.31 -12.32 -13.12
N ASP A 224 -14.78 -11.24 -12.50
CA ASP A 224 -15.40 -10.14 -13.24
C ASP A 224 -14.38 -9.38 -14.09
N THR A 225 -14.89 -8.75 -15.14
CA THR A 225 -14.09 -7.89 -16.03
C THR A 225 -14.38 -6.42 -15.73
N VAL A 226 -13.31 -5.63 -15.56
CA VAL A 226 -13.38 -4.18 -15.47
C VAL A 226 -12.84 -3.56 -16.76
N ARG A 227 -13.54 -2.56 -17.31
CA ARG A 227 -13.07 -1.77 -18.45
C ARG A 227 -12.34 -0.55 -17.95
N ILE A 228 -11.08 -0.45 -18.29
CA ILE A 228 -10.22 0.66 -17.85
C ILE A 228 -9.74 1.43 -19.07
N ALA A 229 -9.98 2.74 -19.07
CA ALA A 229 -9.40 3.65 -20.04
C ALA A 229 -8.08 4.20 -19.49
N PHE A 230 -6.99 3.88 -20.17
CA PHE A 230 -5.65 4.38 -19.85
C PHE A 230 -5.20 5.43 -20.87
N LEU A 231 -4.29 6.29 -20.45
CA LEU A 231 -3.48 7.14 -21.31
C LEU A 231 -2.02 6.71 -21.17
N ASP A 232 -1.40 6.30 -22.26
CA ASP A 232 0.01 5.90 -22.29
C ASP A 232 0.98 7.10 -22.18
N GLY A 233 2.29 6.83 -22.23
CA GLY A 233 3.32 7.85 -22.13
C GLY A 233 3.32 8.87 -23.28
N ALA A 234 2.72 8.54 -24.41
CA ALA A 234 2.54 9.42 -25.59
C ALA A 234 1.19 10.15 -25.58
N GLY A 235 0.30 9.85 -24.60
CA GLY A 235 -1.04 10.41 -24.50
C GLY A 235 -2.08 9.68 -25.36
N ALA A 236 -1.74 8.52 -25.95
CA ALA A 236 -2.72 7.69 -26.66
C ALA A 236 -3.63 6.98 -25.69
N ALA A 237 -4.93 6.89 -26.02
CA ALA A 237 -5.94 6.26 -25.19
C ALA A 237 -6.08 4.77 -25.51
N HIS A 238 -6.12 3.94 -24.46
CA HIS A 238 -6.31 2.50 -24.54
C HIS A 238 -7.50 2.09 -23.67
N LEU A 239 -8.56 1.54 -24.25
CA LEU A 239 -9.69 0.96 -23.52
C LEU A 239 -9.51 -0.55 -23.41
N LEU A 240 -9.14 -1.03 -22.23
CA LEU A 240 -8.80 -2.42 -22.01
C LEU A 240 -9.80 -3.11 -21.07
N PRO A 241 -10.40 -4.24 -21.48
CA PRO A 241 -11.12 -5.12 -20.58
C PRO A 241 -10.11 -5.98 -19.79
N ILE A 242 -10.09 -5.86 -18.49
CA ILE A 242 -9.14 -6.57 -17.63
C ILE A 242 -9.90 -7.40 -16.60
N ALA A 243 -9.61 -8.71 -16.55
CA ALA A 243 -10.23 -9.59 -15.58
C ALA A 243 -9.68 -9.32 -14.17
N ARG A 244 -10.55 -9.36 -13.18
CA ARG A 244 -10.14 -9.34 -11.77
C ARG A 244 -9.71 -10.74 -11.34
N GLU A 245 -8.55 -10.84 -10.76
CA GLU A 245 -7.93 -12.09 -10.30
C GLU A 245 -7.78 -12.07 -8.79
N THR A 246 -7.62 -13.23 -8.19
CA THR A 246 -7.27 -13.33 -6.76
C THR A 246 -5.94 -12.62 -6.52
N GLU A 247 -5.93 -11.73 -5.55
CA GLU A 247 -4.71 -11.08 -5.11
C GLU A 247 -3.77 -12.08 -4.41
N PRO A 248 -2.45 -12.03 -4.65
CA PRO A 248 -1.51 -12.88 -3.94
C PRO A 248 -1.46 -12.54 -2.45
N GLY A 249 -0.98 -13.49 -1.65
CA GLY A 249 -0.81 -13.29 -0.22
C GLY A 249 -1.74 -14.13 0.64
N VAL A 250 -1.69 -13.89 1.94
CA VAL A 250 -2.50 -14.56 2.96
C VAL A 250 -3.61 -13.61 3.41
N VAL A 251 -4.85 -14.05 3.30
CA VAL A 251 -6.00 -13.29 3.82
C VAL A 251 -5.87 -13.19 5.33
N THR A 252 -5.88 -11.97 5.85
CA THR A 252 -5.74 -11.68 7.26
C THR A 252 -6.69 -10.56 7.69
N ARG A 253 -6.85 -10.35 8.99
CA ARG A 253 -7.70 -9.31 9.58
C ARG A 253 -6.99 -8.61 10.73
N PHE A 254 -7.22 -7.32 10.82
CA PHE A 254 -6.82 -6.50 11.95
C PHE A 254 -8.08 -6.13 12.75
N GLY A 255 -8.35 -6.87 13.83
CA GLY A 255 -9.55 -6.67 14.65
C GLY A 255 -10.84 -6.76 13.83
N ASN A 256 -11.70 -5.76 13.97
CA ASN A 256 -12.98 -5.65 13.26
C ASN A 256 -12.90 -5.01 11.88
N LEU A 257 -11.68 -4.81 11.33
CA LEU A 257 -11.51 -4.28 9.98
C LEU A 257 -11.85 -5.32 8.91
N PRO A 258 -12.20 -4.88 7.69
CA PRO A 258 -12.37 -5.78 6.56
C PRO A 258 -11.14 -6.66 6.31
N PRO A 259 -11.31 -7.88 5.76
CA PRO A 259 -10.18 -8.73 5.41
C PRO A 259 -9.32 -8.07 4.33
N LEU A 260 -8.02 -8.34 4.41
CA LEU A 260 -7.03 -7.86 3.44
C LEU A 260 -6.01 -8.95 3.14
N ASN A 261 -5.35 -8.87 1.99
CA ASN A 261 -4.28 -9.77 1.62
C ASN A 261 -2.94 -9.21 2.14
N ALA A 262 -2.30 -9.98 3.03
CA ALA A 262 -0.94 -9.69 3.48
C ALA A 262 0.05 -10.46 2.61
N TYR A 263 1.02 -9.78 2.03
CA TYR A 263 2.07 -10.42 1.23
C TYR A 263 3.44 -9.78 1.50
N LEU A 264 4.45 -10.60 1.32
CA LEU A 264 5.86 -10.20 1.36
C LEU A 264 6.57 -10.86 0.19
N GLU A 265 7.43 -10.11 -0.45
CA GLU A 265 8.34 -10.58 -1.47
C GLU A 265 9.76 -10.10 -1.18
N PHE A 266 10.76 -10.86 -1.59
CA PHE A 266 12.15 -10.46 -1.49
C PHE A 266 12.94 -10.98 -2.68
N GLU A 267 14.00 -10.23 -3.01
CA GLU A 267 14.88 -10.55 -4.13
C GLU A 267 16.31 -10.09 -3.86
N ARG A 268 17.23 -10.60 -4.67
CA ARG A 268 18.60 -10.13 -4.75
C ARG A 268 18.79 -9.41 -6.08
N ILE A 269 19.24 -8.18 -6.04
CA ILE A 269 19.62 -7.42 -7.22
C ILE A 269 21.14 -7.26 -7.29
N HIS A 270 21.67 -7.40 -8.50
CA HIS A 270 23.09 -7.19 -8.76
C HIS A 270 23.31 -5.76 -9.25
N ARG A 271 24.24 -5.06 -8.61
CA ARG A 271 24.67 -3.73 -9.02
C ARG A 271 26.19 -3.68 -9.00
N ASP A 272 26.77 -3.65 -10.21
CA ASP A 272 28.22 -3.77 -10.39
C ASP A 272 28.73 -5.07 -9.71
N ASP A 273 29.68 -4.97 -8.79
CA ASP A 273 30.22 -6.09 -8.00
C ASP A 273 29.46 -6.33 -6.67
N ARG A 274 28.30 -5.68 -6.46
CA ARG A 274 27.52 -5.72 -5.24
C ARG A 274 26.24 -6.52 -5.39
N ILE A 275 25.84 -7.16 -4.30
CA ILE A 275 24.57 -7.85 -4.16
C ILE A 275 23.74 -7.10 -3.12
N ILE A 276 22.61 -6.57 -3.53
CA ILE A 276 21.68 -5.84 -2.66
C ILE A 276 20.42 -6.68 -2.44
N GLY A 277 20.06 -6.89 -1.19
CA GLY A 277 18.77 -7.49 -0.83
C GLY A 277 17.65 -6.46 -0.90
N VAL A 278 16.50 -6.86 -1.40
CA VAL A 278 15.28 -6.03 -1.40
C VAL A 278 14.17 -6.82 -0.74
N ILE A 279 13.47 -6.22 0.21
CA ILE A 279 12.27 -6.78 0.85
C ILE A 279 11.15 -5.79 0.67
N ARG A 280 9.97 -6.27 0.21
CA ARG A 280 8.72 -5.51 0.11
C ARG A 280 7.63 -6.24 0.85
N PHE A 281 6.83 -5.53 1.62
CA PHE A 281 5.59 -6.05 2.20
C PHE A 281 4.58 -4.93 2.37
N ASN A 282 3.31 -5.29 2.25
CA ASN A 282 2.25 -4.28 2.13
C ASN A 282 1.61 -3.88 3.45
N ILE A 283 1.82 -4.65 4.53
CA ILE A 283 1.16 -4.41 5.82
C ILE A 283 1.90 -5.10 6.97
N TRP A 284 1.88 -4.49 8.15
CA TRP A 284 2.47 -5.04 9.38
C TRP A 284 1.51 -6.01 10.07
N MET A 285 1.49 -7.26 9.61
CA MET A 285 0.64 -8.30 10.17
C MET A 285 1.45 -9.51 10.63
N PRO A 286 1.12 -10.10 11.80
CA PRO A 286 1.88 -11.23 12.38
C PRO A 286 2.03 -12.43 11.46
N VAL A 287 1.11 -12.64 10.53
CA VAL A 287 1.18 -13.71 9.51
C VAL A 287 2.41 -13.59 8.61
N LEU A 288 3.03 -12.41 8.50
CA LEU A 288 4.22 -12.16 7.69
C LEU A 288 5.55 -12.32 8.47
N VAL A 289 5.52 -12.47 9.81
CA VAL A 289 6.76 -12.50 10.63
C VAL A 289 7.69 -13.62 10.21
N SER A 290 7.18 -14.85 10.03
CA SER A 290 8.01 -15.98 9.60
C SER A 290 8.63 -15.76 8.22
N GLN A 291 7.86 -15.17 7.28
CA GLN A 291 8.37 -14.86 5.95
C GLN A 291 9.43 -13.76 5.99
N PHE A 292 9.24 -12.75 6.88
CA PHE A 292 10.22 -11.69 7.06
C PHE A 292 11.54 -12.24 7.65
N ASN A 293 11.46 -13.09 8.67
CA ASN A 293 12.64 -13.75 9.24
C ASN A 293 13.40 -14.55 8.18
N ALA A 294 12.70 -15.37 7.39
CA ALA A 294 13.30 -16.12 6.30
C ALA A 294 13.92 -15.21 5.22
N ALA A 295 13.29 -14.11 4.90
CA ALA A 295 13.83 -13.12 3.95
C ALA A 295 15.14 -12.50 4.47
N ILE A 296 15.19 -12.10 5.76
CA ILE A 296 16.43 -11.60 6.38
C ILE A 296 17.51 -12.67 6.35
N ASP A 297 17.20 -13.92 6.69
CA ASP A 297 18.19 -15.01 6.69
C ASP A 297 18.75 -15.25 5.28
N ALA A 298 17.89 -15.20 4.25
CA ALA A 298 18.30 -15.32 2.86
C ALA A 298 19.14 -14.14 2.35
N LEU A 299 19.11 -13.00 3.04
CA LEU A 299 19.78 -11.77 2.61
C LEU A 299 20.95 -11.34 3.53
N ARG A 300 21.29 -12.12 4.56
CA ARG A 300 22.35 -11.77 5.54
C ARG A 300 23.72 -11.53 4.94
N ASP A 301 24.03 -12.17 3.83
CA ASP A 301 25.30 -12.11 3.13
C ASP A 301 25.35 -11.01 2.04
N THR A 302 24.26 -10.23 1.89
CA THR A 302 24.22 -9.12 0.93
C THR A 302 25.00 -7.90 1.41
N ASP A 303 25.46 -7.10 0.46
CA ASP A 303 26.22 -5.87 0.72
C ASP A 303 25.39 -4.74 1.33
N GLY A 304 24.05 -4.82 1.20
CA GLY A 304 23.09 -3.89 1.78
C GLY A 304 21.66 -4.40 1.61
N ILE A 305 20.75 -3.89 2.43
CA ILE A 305 19.33 -4.23 2.34
C ILE A 305 18.49 -2.96 2.09
N VAL A 306 17.55 -3.07 1.14
CA VAL A 306 16.45 -2.12 0.95
C VAL A 306 15.18 -2.71 1.55
N LEU A 307 14.51 -1.97 2.44
CA LEU A 307 13.10 -2.23 2.74
C LEU A 307 12.25 -1.23 1.93
N ASP A 308 11.53 -1.74 0.95
CA ASP A 308 10.59 -0.93 0.16
C ASP A 308 9.24 -0.94 0.87
N LEU A 309 8.97 0.15 1.58
CA LEU A 309 7.77 0.35 2.41
C LEU A 309 6.76 1.29 1.75
N ARG A 310 6.91 1.57 0.47
CA ARG A 310 5.96 2.38 -0.30
C ARG A 310 4.60 1.71 -0.37
N GLY A 311 3.56 2.44 -0.04
CA GLY A 311 2.19 1.92 -0.01
C GLY A 311 1.92 0.94 1.13
N ASN A 312 2.78 0.87 2.13
CA ASN A 312 2.54 0.08 3.33
C ASN A 312 1.72 0.90 4.34
N PHE A 313 0.45 0.54 4.50
CA PHE A 313 -0.52 1.28 5.32
C PHE A 313 -0.38 1.07 6.84
N GLY A 314 0.71 0.48 7.32
CA GLY A 314 0.88 0.19 8.73
C GLY A 314 0.29 -1.16 9.14
N GLY A 315 -0.27 -1.25 10.35
CA GLY A 315 -0.82 -2.48 10.94
C GLY A 315 -0.45 -2.62 12.42
N VAL A 316 -0.05 -3.81 12.85
CA VAL A 316 0.26 -4.09 14.25
C VAL A 316 1.56 -3.41 14.69
N GLY A 317 1.46 -2.38 15.53
CA GLY A 317 2.61 -1.59 16.01
C GLY A 317 3.71 -2.43 16.65
N GLY A 318 3.35 -3.45 17.44
CA GLY A 318 4.31 -4.35 18.09
C GLY A 318 5.23 -5.10 17.13
N MET A 319 4.80 -5.35 15.90
CA MET A 319 5.62 -5.99 14.87
C MET A 319 6.84 -5.15 14.49
N SER A 320 6.73 -3.81 14.54
CA SER A 320 7.85 -2.92 14.22
C SER A 320 9.04 -3.11 15.15
N MET A 321 8.79 -3.41 16.43
CA MET A 321 9.85 -3.69 17.41
C MET A 321 10.62 -4.97 17.05
N GLY A 322 9.90 -6.05 16.72
CA GLY A 322 10.51 -7.31 16.32
C GLY A 322 11.34 -7.19 15.03
N ILE A 323 10.79 -6.53 14.02
CA ILE A 323 11.49 -6.30 12.74
C ILE A 323 12.70 -5.39 12.92
N ALA A 324 12.61 -4.33 13.73
CA ALA A 324 13.75 -3.46 14.03
C ALA A 324 14.89 -4.24 14.70
N GLY A 325 14.57 -5.25 15.52
CA GLY A 325 15.55 -6.11 16.18
C GLY A 325 16.47 -6.86 15.22
N HIS A 326 16.10 -7.10 13.98
CA HIS A 326 17.00 -7.68 12.98
C HIS A 326 18.15 -6.75 12.58
N PHE A 327 18.02 -5.45 12.85
CA PHE A 327 18.98 -4.41 12.41
C PHE A 327 19.69 -3.69 13.56
N LEU A 328 19.34 -3.98 14.80
CA LEU A 328 19.89 -3.32 15.99
C LEU A 328 20.70 -4.33 16.80
N ASP A 329 21.90 -3.96 17.25
CA ASP A 329 22.82 -4.80 18.04
C ASP A 329 22.55 -4.75 19.54
N SER A 330 21.84 -3.71 19.99
CA SER A 330 21.45 -3.46 21.38
C SER A 330 19.97 -3.04 21.44
N ALA A 331 19.37 -3.18 22.63
CA ALA A 331 17.99 -2.73 22.85
C ALA A 331 17.91 -1.21 22.67
N GLN A 332 17.01 -0.77 21.78
CA GLN A 332 16.80 0.65 21.46
C GLN A 332 15.32 0.98 21.47
N THR A 333 14.98 2.17 21.94
CA THR A 333 13.61 2.70 21.82
C THR A 333 13.43 3.35 20.45
N ILE A 334 12.52 2.80 19.63
CA ILE A 334 12.19 3.35 18.31
C ILE A 334 11.07 4.40 18.36
N GLY A 335 10.57 4.73 19.54
CA GLY A 335 9.59 5.77 19.83
C GLY A 335 8.75 5.45 21.07
N THR A 336 7.85 6.36 21.40
CA THR A 336 7.03 6.27 22.62
C THR A 336 5.59 6.60 22.32
N MET A 337 4.69 5.77 22.78
CA MET A 337 3.24 5.93 22.70
C MET A 337 2.73 6.48 24.05
N HIS A 338 1.96 7.57 24.01
CA HIS A 338 1.32 8.13 25.19
C HIS A 338 -0.19 7.92 25.12
N GLN A 339 -0.72 7.18 26.07
CA GLN A 339 -2.15 7.01 26.29
C GLN A 339 -2.62 7.83 27.48
N ARG A 340 -3.91 7.92 27.70
CA ARG A 340 -4.46 8.51 28.92
C ARG A 340 -3.99 7.73 30.13
N GLY A 341 -3.10 8.31 30.93
CA GLY A 341 -2.58 7.70 32.17
C GLY A 341 -1.55 6.59 31.99
N ALA A 342 -1.05 6.34 30.76
CA ALA A 342 -0.03 5.34 30.49
C ALA A 342 0.95 5.77 29.40
N THR A 343 2.19 5.34 29.53
CA THR A 343 3.24 5.52 28.52
C THR A 343 3.83 4.17 28.17
N LEU A 344 3.98 3.89 26.87
CA LEU A 344 4.58 2.66 26.38
C LEU A 344 5.75 2.99 25.45
N HIS A 345 6.94 2.53 25.84
CA HIS A 345 8.13 2.63 25.01
C HIS A 345 8.17 1.47 24.02
N PHE A 346 8.33 1.78 22.74
CA PHE A 346 8.54 0.80 21.68
C PHE A 346 10.00 0.38 21.65
N VAL A 347 10.35 -0.60 22.50
CA VAL A 347 11.72 -1.10 22.65
C VAL A 347 11.94 -2.26 21.68
N ALA A 348 12.83 -2.07 20.73
CA ALA A 348 13.30 -3.12 19.83
C ALA A 348 14.51 -3.84 20.45
N ASN A 349 14.34 -5.12 20.73
CA ASN A 349 15.43 -5.98 21.23
C ASN A 349 16.11 -6.67 20.04
N PRO A 350 17.46 -6.85 20.10
CA PRO A 350 18.20 -7.55 19.05
C PRO A 350 17.67 -8.96 18.76
N GLN A 351 17.42 -9.26 17.48
CA GLN A 351 17.05 -10.60 17.05
C GLN A 351 18.32 -11.44 16.90
N ARG A 352 18.51 -12.37 17.83
CA ARG A 352 19.73 -13.20 17.93
C ARG A 352 19.52 -14.65 17.53
N VAL A 353 18.35 -14.96 17.00
CA VAL A 353 17.98 -16.31 16.54
C VAL A 353 17.37 -16.18 15.15
N ASP A 354 17.82 -17.01 14.21
CA ASP A 354 17.28 -17.05 12.86
C ASP A 354 16.00 -17.90 12.76
N SER A 355 15.44 -18.02 11.56
CA SER A 355 14.23 -18.82 11.30
C SER A 355 14.42 -20.33 11.53
N HIS A 356 15.67 -20.82 11.70
CA HIS A 356 16.03 -22.20 11.96
C HIS A 356 16.47 -22.44 13.40
N ALA A 357 16.21 -21.50 14.31
CA ALA A 357 16.61 -21.53 15.71
C ALA A 357 18.14 -21.55 15.95
N GLN A 358 18.93 -21.04 14.98
CA GLN A 358 20.38 -20.90 15.12
C GLN A 358 20.73 -19.52 15.64
N LEU A 359 21.79 -19.44 16.44
CA LEU A 359 22.29 -18.15 16.94
C LEU A 359 22.88 -17.32 15.79
N VAL A 360 22.45 -16.08 15.69
CA VAL A 360 22.90 -15.12 14.68
C VAL A 360 23.14 -13.75 15.31
N THR A 361 23.93 -12.92 14.65
CA THR A 361 24.02 -11.50 14.95
C THR A 361 22.98 -10.73 14.11
N PRO A 362 22.41 -9.64 14.61
CA PRO A 362 21.62 -8.74 13.80
C PRO A 362 22.38 -8.28 12.55
N TYR A 363 21.65 -7.97 11.48
CA TYR A 363 22.26 -7.51 10.24
C TYR A 363 22.94 -6.15 10.43
N ALA A 364 24.26 -6.10 10.31
CA ALA A 364 25.08 -4.91 10.53
C ALA A 364 25.36 -4.10 9.26
N GLY A 365 25.01 -4.63 8.07
CA GLY A 365 25.20 -3.94 6.79
C GLY A 365 24.36 -2.68 6.65
N PRO A 366 24.63 -1.83 5.65
CA PRO A 366 23.85 -0.62 5.41
C PRO A 366 22.39 -0.96 5.07
N LEU A 367 21.46 -0.14 5.60
CA LEU A 367 20.02 -0.30 5.47
C LEU A 367 19.41 0.95 4.83
N ALA A 368 18.73 0.77 3.70
CA ALA A 368 17.95 1.80 3.04
C ALA A 368 16.45 1.54 3.25
N LEU A 369 15.67 2.58 3.55
CA LEU A 369 14.21 2.53 3.65
C LEU A 369 13.63 3.38 2.53
N VAL A 370 12.79 2.80 1.68
CA VAL A 370 12.13 3.52 0.59
C VAL A 370 10.67 3.74 0.97
N VAL A 371 10.24 5.00 0.97
CA VAL A 371 8.91 5.43 1.44
C VAL A 371 8.20 6.35 0.46
N ASP A 372 6.89 6.45 0.60
CA ASP A 372 6.06 7.39 -0.14
C ASP A 372 4.93 7.96 0.73
N GLU A 373 4.06 8.79 0.14
CA GLU A 373 2.91 9.40 0.79
C GLU A 373 1.84 8.39 1.26
N LEU A 374 1.97 7.12 0.89
CA LEU A 374 1.13 6.01 1.36
C LEU A 374 1.84 5.10 2.37
N SER A 375 3.02 5.48 2.83
CA SER A 375 3.71 4.88 3.97
C SER A 375 3.11 5.46 5.25
N ILE A 376 2.30 4.67 5.98
CA ILE A 376 1.36 5.16 7.01
C ILE A 376 1.58 4.43 8.34
N SER A 377 1.29 5.08 9.46
CA SER A 377 1.09 4.47 10.79
C SER A 377 2.34 3.70 11.29
N THR A 378 2.25 2.40 11.54
CA THR A 378 3.37 1.56 11.99
C THR A 378 4.61 1.68 11.09
N THR A 379 4.40 1.93 9.79
CA THR A 379 5.49 2.20 8.84
C THR A 379 6.25 3.48 9.22
N GLU A 380 5.53 4.54 9.57
CA GLU A 380 6.13 5.82 9.97
C GLU A 380 6.86 5.70 11.31
N ILE A 381 6.29 4.94 12.25
CA ILE A 381 6.91 4.60 13.54
C ILE A 381 8.26 3.91 13.32
N PHE A 382 8.30 2.87 12.50
CA PHE A 382 9.50 2.11 12.19
C PHE A 382 10.55 2.94 11.45
N VAL A 383 10.12 3.64 10.40
CA VAL A 383 11.02 4.46 9.56
C VAL A 383 11.60 5.62 10.35
N GLY A 384 10.76 6.34 11.08
CA GLY A 384 11.18 7.47 11.93
C GLY A 384 12.15 7.03 13.04
N GLY A 385 11.83 5.90 13.69
CA GLY A 385 12.67 5.32 14.74
C GLY A 385 14.06 4.95 14.23
N LEU A 386 14.17 4.15 13.17
CA LEU A 386 15.47 3.72 12.63
C LEU A 386 16.27 4.87 11.99
N LYS A 387 15.58 5.86 11.41
CA LYS A 387 16.22 7.07 10.90
C LYS A 387 16.86 7.88 12.03
N GLU A 388 16.11 8.19 13.09
CA GLU A 388 16.64 9.00 14.20
C GLU A 388 17.72 8.28 15.01
N LEU A 389 17.69 6.96 15.08
CA LEU A 389 18.78 6.15 15.64
C LEU A 389 20.01 6.08 14.73
N GLY A 390 19.98 6.70 13.55
CA GLY A 390 21.08 6.65 12.58
C GLY A 390 21.32 5.26 11.98
N ARG A 391 20.36 4.31 12.15
CA ARG A 391 20.52 2.94 11.67
C ARG A 391 20.20 2.78 10.19
N ALA A 392 19.32 3.59 9.67
CA ALA A 392 18.86 3.53 8.27
C ALA A 392 18.89 4.89 7.62
N ARG A 393 19.07 4.90 6.29
CA ARG A 393 18.88 6.08 5.45
C ARG A 393 17.57 5.97 4.67
N VAL A 394 16.82 7.06 4.62
CA VAL A 394 15.47 7.10 4.06
C VAL A 394 15.45 7.78 2.70
N PHE A 395 14.81 7.16 1.72
CA PHE A 395 14.70 7.61 0.33
C PHE A 395 13.22 7.71 -0.08
N GLY A 396 12.88 8.56 -1.00
CA GLY A 396 11.53 8.69 -1.53
C GLY A 396 10.91 10.05 -1.31
N VAL A 397 9.65 10.10 -0.89
CA VAL A 397 8.96 11.35 -0.53
C VAL A 397 8.42 11.27 0.89
N GLN A 398 8.05 12.42 1.45
CA GLN A 398 7.54 12.53 2.82
C GLN A 398 6.32 11.62 3.01
N THR A 399 6.30 10.89 4.12
CA THR A 399 5.23 9.96 4.47
C THR A 399 3.93 10.66 4.85
N ALA A 400 2.86 9.90 5.06
CA ALA A 400 1.51 10.45 5.24
C ALA A 400 1.33 11.41 6.42
N GLY A 401 2.10 11.25 7.50
CA GLY A 401 1.85 11.96 8.75
C GLY A 401 0.60 11.49 9.46
N GLN A 402 0.34 10.19 9.43
CA GLN A 402 -0.82 9.54 10.04
C GLN A 402 -0.31 8.39 10.93
N ALA A 403 0.12 8.71 12.13
CA ALA A 403 0.85 7.78 12.99
C ALA A 403 0.19 7.55 14.36
N LEU A 404 -1.10 7.87 14.49
CA LEU A 404 -1.80 7.69 15.76
C LEU A 404 -2.11 6.21 16.02
N PRO A 405 -1.67 5.62 17.14
CA PRO A 405 -2.11 4.29 17.55
C PRO A 405 -3.62 4.23 17.74
N SER A 406 -4.27 3.25 17.11
CA SER A 406 -5.72 3.21 16.99
C SER A 406 -6.28 1.81 17.12
N VAL A 407 -7.56 1.74 17.45
CA VAL A 407 -8.31 0.50 17.63
C VAL A 407 -9.67 0.55 16.90
N PRO A 408 -10.17 -0.58 16.37
CA PRO A 408 -11.50 -0.69 15.83
C PRO A 408 -12.49 -1.20 16.90
N GLU A 409 -13.49 -0.39 17.25
CA GLU A 409 -14.55 -0.77 18.19
C GLU A 409 -15.91 -0.86 17.49
N ARG A 410 -16.70 -1.90 17.80
CA ARG A 410 -18.01 -2.10 17.20
C ARG A 410 -19.06 -1.22 17.91
N LEU A 411 -19.82 -0.48 17.10
CA LEU A 411 -20.94 0.33 17.58
C LEU A 411 -22.24 -0.50 17.67
N PRO A 412 -23.26 -0.04 18.44
CA PRO A 412 -24.52 -0.74 18.59
C PRO A 412 -25.25 -1.05 17.28
N ASN A 413 -25.16 -0.21 16.26
CA ASN A 413 -25.74 -0.47 14.93
C ASN A 413 -24.91 -1.46 14.08
N GLY A 414 -23.81 -2.00 14.62
CA GLY A 414 -22.90 -2.92 13.93
C GLY A 414 -21.78 -2.24 13.15
N ASP A 415 -21.82 -0.93 12.89
CA ASP A 415 -20.71 -0.20 12.29
C ASP A 415 -19.47 -0.29 13.20
N VAL A 416 -18.29 -0.08 12.61
CA VAL A 416 -17.04 -0.03 13.37
C VAL A 416 -16.56 1.41 13.47
N LEU A 417 -16.39 1.90 14.70
CA LEU A 417 -15.66 3.12 14.97
C LEU A 417 -14.17 2.78 15.03
N TYR A 418 -13.43 3.23 14.03
CA TYR A 418 -11.98 3.21 14.06
C TYR A 418 -11.50 4.53 14.66
N HIS A 419 -10.79 4.49 15.79
CA HIS A 419 -10.42 5.69 16.51
C HIS A 419 -9.05 5.58 17.15
N ALA A 420 -8.34 6.72 17.21
CA ALA A 420 -7.05 6.82 17.87
C ALA A 420 -7.22 6.83 19.40
N ILE A 421 -6.30 6.15 20.07
CA ILE A 421 -6.28 6.00 21.56
C ILE A 421 -5.02 6.57 22.19
N ALA A 422 -4.04 6.98 21.36
CA ALA A 422 -2.74 7.47 21.81
C ALA A 422 -2.15 8.43 20.77
N ASP A 423 -1.17 9.24 21.21
CA ASP A 423 -0.20 9.84 20.30
C ASP A 423 1.04 8.95 20.17
N PHE A 424 1.92 9.34 19.27
CA PHE A 424 3.21 8.70 19.11
C PHE A 424 4.29 9.74 18.83
N VAL A 425 5.39 9.67 19.59
CA VAL A 425 6.58 10.47 19.39
C VAL A 425 7.78 9.61 19.02
N SER A 426 8.63 10.15 18.16
CA SER A 426 9.90 9.54 17.75
C SER A 426 10.90 9.44 18.94
N PRO A 427 12.05 8.77 18.79
CA PRO A 427 13.09 8.72 19.85
C PRO A 427 13.52 10.10 20.37
N SER A 428 13.55 11.13 19.52
CA SER A 428 13.86 12.50 19.92
C SER A 428 12.70 13.30 20.52
N GLY A 429 11.53 12.67 20.71
CA GLY A 429 10.34 13.32 21.24
C GLY A 429 9.53 14.12 20.23
N LYS A 430 9.82 14.01 18.93
CA LYS A 430 9.05 14.69 17.88
C LYS A 430 7.77 13.95 17.56
N GLN A 431 6.69 14.68 17.45
CA GLN A 431 5.41 14.13 17.03
C GLN A 431 5.45 13.72 15.55
N VAL A 432 5.02 12.49 15.27
CA VAL A 432 4.98 11.95 13.89
C VAL A 432 3.65 12.31 13.21
N GLU A 433 2.56 12.36 13.97
CA GLU A 433 1.25 12.77 13.47
C GLU A 433 1.31 14.18 12.86
N GLY A 434 0.72 14.37 11.69
CA GLY A 434 0.76 15.61 10.92
C GLY A 434 2.09 15.91 10.23
N ALA A 435 3.23 15.55 10.87
CA ALA A 435 4.55 15.82 10.32
C ALA A 435 5.01 14.74 9.33
N GLY A 436 4.74 13.46 9.62
CA GLY A 436 5.31 12.34 8.87
C GLY A 436 6.84 12.25 8.99
N VAL A 437 7.42 11.34 8.22
CA VAL A 437 8.87 11.18 8.12
C VAL A 437 9.36 11.82 6.83
N ILE A 438 10.25 12.79 6.95
CA ILE A 438 10.92 13.44 5.81
C ILE A 438 12.11 12.56 5.40
N PRO A 439 12.23 12.11 4.13
CA PRO A 439 13.36 11.33 3.65
C PRO A 439 14.70 12.10 3.76
N ASP A 440 15.81 11.37 3.87
CA ASP A 440 17.16 11.94 3.78
C ASP A 440 17.52 12.29 2.34
N VAL A 441 16.92 11.57 1.38
CA VAL A 441 17.09 11.80 -0.05
C VAL A 441 15.72 11.85 -0.70
N VAL A 442 15.29 13.05 -1.07
CA VAL A 442 13.99 13.28 -1.70
C VAL A 442 14.07 12.89 -3.18
N THR A 443 13.28 11.89 -3.57
CA THR A 443 13.25 11.34 -4.94
C THR A 443 11.81 11.21 -5.42
N PRO A 444 11.19 12.30 -5.89
CA PRO A 444 9.81 12.27 -6.31
C PRO A 444 9.63 11.41 -7.57
N LEU A 445 8.54 10.66 -7.56
CA LEU A 445 8.14 9.86 -8.71
C LEU A 445 7.61 10.77 -9.82
N THR A 446 7.94 10.45 -11.08
CA THR A 446 7.44 11.18 -12.25
C THR A 446 6.93 10.21 -13.31
N ARG A 447 5.91 10.62 -14.06
CA ARG A 447 5.41 9.85 -15.21
C ARG A 447 6.51 9.51 -16.21
N LYS A 448 7.42 10.46 -16.48
CA LYS A 448 8.54 10.27 -17.39
C LYS A 448 9.50 9.18 -16.93
N ALA A 449 9.85 9.16 -15.63
CA ALA A 449 10.69 8.11 -15.05
C ALA A 449 10.04 6.73 -15.19
N LEU A 450 8.77 6.61 -14.80
CA LEU A 450 8.01 5.36 -14.91
C LEU A 450 7.92 4.87 -16.36
N ALA A 451 7.59 5.74 -17.31
CA ALA A 451 7.48 5.39 -18.73
C ALA A 451 8.82 4.93 -19.35
N SER A 452 9.94 5.32 -18.76
CA SER A 452 11.28 4.85 -19.14
C SER A 452 11.77 3.67 -18.29
N GLY A 453 10.89 3.03 -17.52
CA GLY A 453 11.22 1.88 -16.67
C GLY A 453 12.11 2.21 -15.48
N ARG A 454 12.19 3.48 -15.06
CA ARG A 454 13.03 3.94 -13.97
C ARG A 454 12.25 4.11 -12.66
N ASP A 455 12.91 3.78 -11.57
CA ASP A 455 12.45 4.01 -10.21
C ASP A 455 13.46 4.89 -9.46
N PRO A 456 13.30 6.22 -9.44
CA PRO A 456 14.30 7.13 -8.87
C PRO A 456 14.63 6.87 -7.39
N ALA A 457 13.65 6.45 -6.59
CA ALA A 457 13.86 6.17 -5.17
C ALA A 457 14.66 4.88 -4.97
N MET A 458 14.30 3.82 -5.68
CA MET A 458 15.02 2.55 -5.64
C MET A 458 16.44 2.71 -6.21
N GLU A 459 16.59 3.41 -7.34
CA GLU A 459 17.89 3.69 -7.95
C GLU A 459 18.81 4.42 -6.99
N ALA A 460 18.33 5.47 -6.31
CA ALA A 460 19.11 6.23 -5.33
C ALA A 460 19.50 5.39 -4.10
N ALA A 461 18.55 4.57 -3.61
CA ALA A 461 18.81 3.67 -2.47
C ALA A 461 19.89 2.63 -2.82
N VAL A 462 19.75 1.95 -3.95
CA VAL A 462 20.71 0.94 -4.42
C VAL A 462 22.08 1.57 -4.69
N GLN A 463 22.14 2.73 -5.32
CA GLN A 463 23.40 3.44 -5.55
C GLN A 463 24.10 3.81 -4.25
N TRP A 464 23.36 4.31 -3.25
CA TRP A 464 23.90 4.63 -1.95
C TRP A 464 24.43 3.38 -1.24
N LEU A 465 23.68 2.27 -1.25
CA LEU A 465 24.11 1.00 -0.66
C LEU A 465 25.41 0.50 -1.31
N ALA A 466 25.47 0.47 -2.63
CA ALA A 466 26.66 0.03 -3.37
C ALA A 466 27.91 0.88 -3.02
N ALA A 467 27.73 2.20 -2.83
CA ALA A 467 28.81 3.10 -2.47
C ALA A 467 29.24 2.99 -0.99
N THR A 468 28.32 2.59 -0.10
CA THR A 468 28.52 2.55 1.37
C THR A 468 29.01 1.19 1.84
N ALA A 469 28.75 0.12 1.11
CA ALA A 469 29.17 -1.22 1.45
C ALA A 469 30.69 -1.28 1.58
N LYS A 470 31.17 -1.66 2.78
CA LYS A 470 32.59 -1.92 2.99
C LYS A 470 32.97 -3.14 2.15
N HIS A 471 34.11 -3.10 1.44
CA HIS A 471 34.65 -4.30 0.81
C HIS A 471 34.79 -5.38 1.89
N PRO A 472 34.16 -6.57 1.76
CA PRO A 472 34.56 -7.68 2.60
C PRO A 472 36.04 -7.87 2.37
N ALA A 473 36.85 -7.87 3.44
CA ALA A 473 38.21 -8.28 3.32
C ALA A 473 38.21 -9.66 2.65
N ARG A 474 38.62 -9.70 1.38
CA ARG A 474 38.69 -10.94 0.59
C ARG A 474 39.54 -11.89 1.44
N ALA A 475 38.89 -12.90 2.01
CA ALA A 475 39.63 -13.94 2.74
C ALA A 475 40.65 -14.52 1.75
N MET A 476 41.92 -14.18 1.93
CA MET A 476 42.98 -14.81 1.16
C MET A 476 42.88 -16.30 1.41
N PRO A 477 42.90 -17.13 0.35
CA PRO A 477 42.92 -18.57 0.52
C PRO A 477 44.16 -18.89 1.41
N ARG A 478 43.91 -19.49 2.57
CA ARG A 478 44.99 -20.01 3.41
C ARG A 478 45.70 -21.05 2.54
N HIS A 479 46.87 -20.68 2.03
CA HIS A 479 47.80 -21.64 1.44
C HIS A 479 48.07 -22.69 2.52
N GLY A 480 47.50 -23.87 2.32
CA GLY A 480 47.81 -25.03 3.15
C GLY A 480 49.33 -25.23 3.18
N ARG A 481 49.93 -25.14 4.34
CA ARG A 481 51.24 -25.75 4.58
C ARG A 481 50.97 -27.22 4.62
N THR A 482 51.35 -27.94 3.58
CA THR A 482 51.56 -29.38 3.61
C THR A 482 52.74 -29.72 4.49
N PRO A 483 52.68 -30.79 5.29
CA PRO A 483 53.71 -31.21 6.22
C PRO A 483 54.97 -31.72 5.50
#